data_c84d46924f5c02522827b0a363ba689f
#
_entry.id   c84d46924f5c02522827b0a363ba689f
#
_cell.length_a   1.000
_cell.length_b   1.000
_cell.length_c   1.000
_cell.angle_alpha   90.00
_cell.angle_beta   90.00
_cell.angle_gamma   90.00
#
_symmetry.space_group_name_H-M   'P 1'
#
loop_
_entity.id
_entity.type
_entity.pdbx_description
1 polymer ?
#
loop_
_entity_poly.entity_id
_entity_poly.type
_entity_poly.pdbx_seq_one_letter_code
_entity_poly.pdbx_strand_id
1 'polypeptide(L)'
;MFLEENIRTRVIKEYDVAVCGGGFAGIAAALASARQGKKTVLFEKMYMLGGLGTAGLVTIYLPLCDGFGHQVSFGIAEELFRLSILHGAEGMYPDNWLTDGGIRDEKSKRFEVQYNPQLFALLAEKLLLDTGVDILYGTYVTGVNMSGNKIEHIITENKSGRAAYKVKTVVDASGDCDIAHFANAPTDTFKQGNVLAAWYYSVGRDGYKLNNLGYADTPDEEKTDENDFKPLVNRRFSGLDGEELSFQTCLSHKALYNDLTEKKKSDPSLIPVTIATTPQIRMTRKIAGEYVLSEMEEHKYFEISCGMVSNWKKRGPVYEVPFETLYSSAVVNLICAGRCVSVTETMWDIMRVIPCCAVTGEAAGTAAAMTDDFTKIDIKKLQETLKNNGVMLHEKDII
;
A
#
# COMPACT_ATOMS: atom_id res chain seq x y z
N MET A 1 -26.21 -14.90 -19.83
CA MET A 1 -27.52 -14.39 -19.35
C MET A 1 -27.22 -13.15 -18.53
N PHE A 2 -27.90 -12.03 -18.80
CA PHE A 2 -27.73 -10.77 -18.05
C PHE A 2 -29.02 -10.50 -17.28
N LEU A 3 -28.88 -10.04 -16.03
CA LEU A 3 -29.96 -9.45 -15.26
C LEU A 3 -29.82 -7.93 -15.32
N GLU A 4 -30.85 -7.25 -15.74
CA GLU A 4 -30.92 -5.78 -15.69
C GLU A 4 -31.59 -5.32 -14.41
N GLU A 5 -30.94 -4.41 -13.68
CA GLU A 5 -31.45 -3.82 -12.44
C GLU A 5 -31.56 -2.30 -12.57
N ASN A 6 -32.65 -1.75 -12.10
CA ASN A 6 -32.86 -0.30 -11.99
C ASN A 6 -32.88 0.08 -10.50
N ILE A 7 -31.73 0.49 -9.97
CA ILE A 7 -31.53 0.76 -8.55
C ILE A 7 -31.44 2.27 -8.30
N ARG A 8 -32.25 2.76 -7.36
CA ARG A 8 -32.12 4.13 -6.82
C ARG A 8 -31.18 4.09 -5.62
N THR A 9 -30.01 4.72 -5.75
CA THR A 9 -28.99 4.77 -4.68
C THR A 9 -29.12 6.06 -3.90
N ARG A 10 -29.22 5.96 -2.56
CA ARG A 10 -29.32 7.13 -1.68
C ARG A 10 -27.93 7.75 -1.50
N VAL A 11 -27.82 9.07 -1.70
CA VAL A 11 -26.63 9.86 -1.32
C VAL A 11 -26.70 10.15 0.19
N ILE A 12 -25.73 9.65 0.94
CA ILE A 12 -25.70 9.68 2.41
C ILE A 12 -25.05 10.96 2.94
N LYS A 13 -23.87 11.30 2.39
CA LYS A 13 -23.01 12.38 2.92
C LYS A 13 -22.11 12.91 1.81
N GLU A 14 -21.57 14.12 2.04
CA GLU A 14 -20.56 14.73 1.17
C GLU A 14 -19.24 14.85 1.90
N TYR A 15 -18.12 14.59 1.17
CA TYR A 15 -16.76 14.69 1.63
C TYR A 15 -15.90 15.48 0.64
N ASP A 16 -14.85 16.12 1.15
CA ASP A 16 -13.85 16.74 0.29
C ASP A 16 -12.97 15.66 -0.36
N VAL A 17 -12.50 14.71 0.44
CA VAL A 17 -11.62 13.63 0.00
C VAL A 17 -12.20 12.28 0.40
N ALA A 18 -12.31 11.36 -0.57
CA ALA A 18 -12.60 9.96 -0.33
C ALA A 18 -11.35 9.12 -0.56
N VAL A 19 -10.92 8.37 0.45
CA VAL A 19 -9.82 7.41 0.35
C VAL A 19 -10.41 6.01 0.30
N CYS A 20 -10.12 5.27 -0.77
CA CYS A 20 -10.67 3.94 -1.02
C CYS A 20 -9.60 2.87 -0.76
N GLY A 21 -9.72 2.18 0.37
CA GLY A 21 -8.78 1.20 0.91
C GLY A 21 -7.98 1.71 2.11
N GLY A 22 -8.01 0.97 3.20
CA GLY A 22 -7.36 1.28 4.48
C GLY A 22 -5.99 0.60 4.68
N GLY A 23 -5.27 0.29 3.57
CA GLY A 23 -3.87 -0.13 3.63
C GLY A 23 -2.94 1.02 4.01
N PHE A 24 -1.62 0.78 4.08
CA PHE A 24 -0.63 1.81 4.45
C PHE A 24 -0.72 3.08 3.58
N ALA A 25 -0.94 2.92 2.27
CA ALA A 25 -1.14 4.06 1.37
C ALA A 25 -2.40 4.86 1.73
N GLY A 26 -3.51 4.17 2.01
CA GLY A 26 -4.77 4.82 2.37
C GLY A 26 -4.71 5.49 3.74
N ILE A 27 -4.05 4.87 4.71
CA ILE A 27 -3.80 5.49 6.03
C ILE A 27 -3.01 6.79 5.84
N ALA A 28 -1.91 6.75 5.08
CA ALA A 28 -1.09 7.93 4.81
C ALA A 28 -1.87 9.03 4.07
N ALA A 29 -2.65 8.65 3.05
CA ALA A 29 -3.47 9.61 2.30
C ALA A 29 -4.57 10.26 3.15
N ALA A 30 -5.23 9.47 4.00
CA ALA A 30 -6.27 9.98 4.89
C ALA A 30 -5.70 10.94 5.94
N LEU A 31 -4.55 10.60 6.54
CA LEU A 31 -3.83 11.50 7.46
C LEU A 31 -3.44 12.80 6.78
N ALA A 32 -2.80 12.71 5.61
CA ALA A 32 -2.31 13.87 4.88
C ALA A 32 -3.44 14.84 4.51
N SER A 33 -4.56 14.33 4.03
CA SER A 33 -5.71 15.16 3.65
C SER A 33 -6.44 15.75 4.87
N ALA A 34 -6.65 14.97 5.93
CA ALA A 34 -7.31 15.45 7.15
C ALA A 34 -6.48 16.51 7.89
N ARG A 35 -5.16 16.35 7.95
CA ARG A 35 -4.22 17.35 8.53
C ARG A 35 -4.24 18.69 7.80
N GLN A 36 -4.68 18.71 6.54
CA GLN A 36 -4.92 19.95 5.79
C GLN A 36 -6.36 20.48 5.96
N GLY A 37 -7.09 19.99 6.93
CA GLY A 37 -8.44 20.46 7.28
C GLY A 37 -9.54 19.99 6.34
N LYS A 38 -9.30 18.95 5.51
CA LYS A 38 -10.32 18.41 4.61
C LYS A 38 -11.21 17.40 5.32
N LYS A 39 -12.51 17.47 5.02
CA LYS A 39 -13.45 16.44 5.45
C LYS A 39 -13.19 15.17 4.69
N THR A 40 -12.52 14.22 5.35
CA THR A 40 -11.97 13.00 4.75
C THR A 40 -12.74 11.77 5.23
N VAL A 41 -13.09 10.88 4.31
CA VAL A 41 -13.60 9.54 4.60
C VAL A 41 -12.62 8.49 4.08
N LEU A 42 -12.46 7.42 4.87
CA LEU A 42 -11.72 6.23 4.48
C LEU A 42 -12.68 5.03 4.43
N PHE A 43 -12.81 4.41 3.26
CA PHE A 43 -13.58 3.19 3.07
C PHE A 43 -12.66 1.98 3.15
N GLU A 44 -12.96 1.03 4.05
CA GLU A 44 -12.20 -0.21 4.20
C GLU A 44 -13.15 -1.43 4.20
N LYS A 45 -12.88 -2.39 3.33
CA LYS A 45 -13.68 -3.62 3.21
C LYS A 45 -13.56 -4.57 4.40
N MET A 46 -12.40 -4.54 5.08
CA MET A 46 -12.16 -5.32 6.30
C MET A 46 -12.58 -4.52 7.54
N TYR A 47 -12.51 -5.17 8.71
CA TYR A 47 -12.69 -4.52 10.02
C TYR A 47 -11.34 -4.29 10.72
N MET A 48 -10.31 -4.04 9.92
CA MET A 48 -8.94 -3.83 10.38
C MET A 48 -8.20 -2.99 9.35
N LEU A 49 -7.47 -1.97 9.81
CA LEU A 49 -6.59 -1.17 8.97
C LEU A 49 -5.25 -1.87 8.68
N GLY A 50 -4.51 -1.38 7.68
CA GLY A 50 -3.17 -1.82 7.29
C GLY A 50 -3.14 -2.77 6.10
N GLY A 51 -4.29 -3.29 5.64
CA GLY A 51 -4.41 -4.14 4.45
C GLY A 51 -3.49 -5.36 4.49
N LEU A 52 -2.62 -5.55 3.47
CA LEU A 52 -1.68 -6.66 3.44
C LEU A 52 -0.69 -6.63 4.61
N GLY A 53 -0.35 -5.45 5.13
CA GLY A 53 0.56 -5.31 6.28
C GLY A 53 -0.03 -5.73 7.62
N THR A 54 -1.33 -6.00 7.69
CA THR A 54 -2.01 -6.48 8.90
C THR A 54 -2.84 -7.71 8.60
N ALA A 55 -3.99 -7.58 7.97
CA ALA A 55 -4.88 -8.67 7.60
C ALA A 55 -4.22 -9.71 6.68
N GLY A 56 -3.27 -9.30 5.84
CA GLY A 56 -2.50 -10.18 4.96
C GLY A 56 -1.21 -10.73 5.57
N LEU A 57 -0.87 -10.36 6.82
CA LEU A 57 0.33 -10.80 7.56
C LEU A 57 1.68 -10.49 6.89
N VAL A 58 1.73 -9.52 5.97
CA VAL A 58 2.99 -9.00 5.41
C VAL A 58 3.56 -7.97 6.40
N THR A 59 3.98 -8.45 7.54
CA THR A 59 4.25 -7.67 8.76
C THR A 59 5.72 -7.28 8.90
N ILE A 60 6.40 -7.07 7.77
CA ILE A 60 7.77 -6.59 7.76
C ILE A 60 7.77 -5.18 7.18
N TYR A 61 8.09 -4.19 8.01
CA TYR A 61 8.34 -2.83 7.55
C TYR A 61 9.73 -2.78 6.94
N LEU A 62 9.79 -2.65 5.62
CA LEU A 62 11.05 -2.61 4.88
C LEU A 62 11.74 -1.26 5.02
N PRO A 63 13.04 -1.14 4.61
CA PRO A 63 13.83 0.02 4.97
C PRO A 63 13.31 1.36 4.48
N LEU A 64 13.38 2.37 5.36
CA LEU A 64 13.32 3.79 4.99
C LEU A 64 14.65 4.29 4.41
N CYS A 65 15.71 3.49 4.52
CA CYS A 65 17.10 3.85 4.25
C CYS A 65 17.62 3.19 2.97
N ASP A 66 18.65 3.79 2.37
CA ASP A 66 19.32 3.32 1.15
C ASP A 66 20.16 2.03 1.33
N GLY A 67 20.32 1.57 2.57
CA GLY A 67 21.18 0.43 2.93
C GLY A 67 22.63 0.82 3.21
N PHE A 68 22.98 2.11 3.13
CA PHE A 68 24.28 2.68 3.53
C PHE A 68 24.17 3.63 4.73
N GLY A 69 23.04 3.60 5.42
CA GLY A 69 22.80 4.37 6.62
C GLY A 69 22.08 5.72 6.39
N HIS A 70 21.82 6.10 5.14
CA HIS A 70 21.07 7.31 4.86
C HIS A 70 19.56 7.00 4.84
N GLN A 71 18.79 7.77 5.58
CA GLN A 71 17.34 7.76 5.45
C GLN A 71 16.94 8.43 4.14
N VAL A 72 15.98 7.84 3.44
CA VAL A 72 15.45 8.27 2.14
C VAL A 72 13.98 8.64 2.24
N SER A 73 13.19 7.81 2.92
CA SER A 73 11.75 8.03 3.10
C SER A 73 11.48 8.66 4.47
N PHE A 74 10.80 9.79 4.48
CA PHE A 74 10.49 10.61 5.65
C PHE A 74 8.98 10.84 5.77
N GLY A 75 8.57 11.84 6.55
CA GLY A 75 7.16 12.24 6.68
C GLY A 75 6.30 11.12 7.29
N ILE A 76 5.13 10.88 6.70
CA ILE A 76 4.20 9.86 7.21
C ILE A 76 4.79 8.44 7.07
N ALA A 77 5.68 8.17 6.13
CA ALA A 77 6.34 6.87 6.03
C ALA A 77 7.17 6.55 7.30
N GLU A 78 7.91 7.54 7.82
CA GLU A 78 8.62 7.41 9.09
C GLU A 78 7.65 7.36 10.29
N GLU A 79 6.61 8.19 10.29
CA GLU A 79 5.60 8.18 11.36
C GLU A 79 4.93 6.81 11.50
N LEU A 80 4.50 6.19 10.40
CA LEU A 80 3.90 4.86 10.42
C LEU A 80 4.92 3.77 10.80
N PHE A 81 6.19 3.94 10.41
CA PHE A 81 7.25 3.06 10.88
C PHE A 81 7.40 3.15 12.41
N ARG A 82 7.51 4.36 12.97
CA ARG A 82 7.59 4.57 14.42
C ARG A 82 6.35 4.01 15.13
N LEU A 83 5.17 4.20 14.55
CA LEU A 83 3.92 3.63 15.05
C LEU A 83 3.96 2.08 15.05
N SER A 84 4.56 1.46 14.03
CA SER A 84 4.64 0.00 13.89
C SER A 84 5.52 -0.66 14.95
N ILE A 85 6.55 0.07 15.44
CA ILE A 85 7.50 -0.45 16.44
C ILE A 85 7.13 -0.05 17.87
N LEU A 86 6.17 0.85 18.04
CA LEU A 86 5.74 1.32 19.36
C LEU A 86 5.25 0.14 20.22
N HIS A 87 5.79 0.01 21.43
CA HIS A 87 5.54 -1.06 22.37
C HIS A 87 6.00 -2.47 21.93
N GLY A 88 6.95 -2.58 21.00
CA GLY A 88 7.39 -3.91 20.57
C GLY A 88 8.79 -4.02 19.99
N ALA A 89 9.30 -2.98 19.38
CA ALA A 89 10.58 -3.03 18.68
C ALA A 89 11.46 -1.79 18.90
N GLU A 90 11.13 -0.93 19.87
CA GLU A 90 11.91 0.27 20.21
C GLU A 90 13.35 -0.10 20.56
N GLY A 91 14.30 0.61 20.01
CA GLY A 91 15.72 0.37 20.24
C GLY A 91 16.30 -0.82 19.46
N MET A 92 15.52 -1.48 18.62
CA MET A 92 16.00 -2.58 17.76
C MET A 92 16.58 -2.11 16.44
N TYR A 93 16.72 -0.82 16.23
CA TYR A 93 17.30 -0.21 15.04
C TYR A 93 18.31 0.88 15.42
N PRO A 94 19.32 1.14 14.57
CA PRO A 94 20.29 2.20 14.81
C PRO A 94 19.65 3.60 14.73
N ASP A 95 19.91 4.47 15.69
CA ASP A 95 19.34 5.83 15.74
C ASP A 95 19.64 6.64 14.49
N ASN A 96 20.82 6.46 13.89
CA ASN A 96 21.24 7.15 12.67
C ASN A 96 20.42 6.79 11.42
N TRP A 97 19.60 5.74 11.47
CA TRP A 97 18.72 5.37 10.37
C TRP A 97 17.49 6.26 10.26
N LEU A 98 17.14 6.97 11.34
CA LEU A 98 16.01 7.87 11.43
C LEU A 98 16.45 9.33 11.64
N THR A 99 17.63 9.68 11.18
CA THR A 99 18.16 11.05 11.22
C THR A 99 18.39 11.54 9.79
N ASP A 100 18.11 12.81 9.56
CA ASP A 100 18.36 13.48 8.29
C ASP A 100 19.82 13.34 7.86
N GLY A 101 20.04 12.85 6.64
CA GLY A 101 21.36 12.58 6.10
C GLY A 101 22.10 11.37 6.68
N GLY A 102 21.71 10.87 7.83
CA GLY A 102 22.28 9.68 8.49
C GLY A 102 23.81 9.53 8.42
N ILE A 103 24.33 8.41 8.92
CA ILE A 103 25.74 8.05 8.77
C ILE A 103 25.86 6.98 7.67
N ARG A 104 26.65 7.28 6.64
CA ARG A 104 26.94 6.31 5.59
C ARG A 104 27.84 5.20 6.14
N ASP A 105 27.34 3.97 6.15
CA ASP A 105 28.07 2.79 6.58
C ASP A 105 27.85 1.64 5.59
N GLU A 106 28.87 1.34 4.81
CA GLU A 106 28.83 0.25 3.81
C GLU A 106 28.62 -1.14 4.42
N LYS A 107 28.87 -1.28 5.73
CA LYS A 107 28.68 -2.54 6.48
C LYS A 107 27.31 -2.63 7.14
N SER A 108 26.54 -1.54 7.20
CA SER A 108 25.24 -1.58 7.83
C SER A 108 24.32 -2.54 7.10
N LYS A 109 23.63 -3.36 7.89
CA LYS A 109 22.55 -4.21 7.37
C LYS A 109 21.41 -3.32 6.95
N ARG A 110 20.66 -3.75 5.95
CA ARG A 110 19.36 -3.14 5.63
C ARG A 110 18.47 -3.27 6.86
N PHE A 111 17.84 -2.16 7.18
CA PHE A 111 16.91 -2.13 8.28
C PHE A 111 15.54 -2.67 7.84
N GLU A 112 15.05 -3.66 8.55
CA GLU A 112 13.68 -4.13 8.44
C GLU A 112 13.17 -4.51 9.82
N VAL A 113 11.92 -4.23 10.13
CA VAL A 113 11.30 -4.55 11.40
C VAL A 113 10.05 -5.37 11.19
N GLN A 114 10.00 -6.52 11.84
CA GLN A 114 8.78 -7.29 12.00
C GLN A 114 7.99 -6.70 13.16
N TYR A 115 6.80 -6.19 12.89
CA TYR A 115 5.92 -5.55 13.86
C TYR A 115 4.68 -6.40 14.17
N ASN A 116 4.00 -6.08 15.27
CA ASN A 116 2.73 -6.70 15.62
C ASN A 116 1.58 -6.09 14.80
N PRO A 117 0.91 -6.87 13.93
CA PRO A 117 -0.11 -6.34 13.03
C PRO A 117 -1.39 -5.86 13.74
N GLN A 118 -1.77 -6.51 14.83
CA GLN A 118 -2.96 -6.15 15.60
C GLN A 118 -2.76 -4.83 16.33
N LEU A 119 -1.60 -4.67 16.98
CA LEU A 119 -1.27 -3.43 17.67
C LEU A 119 -1.15 -2.26 16.68
N PHE A 120 -0.47 -2.48 15.54
CA PHE A 120 -0.38 -1.45 14.50
C PHE A 120 -1.77 -1.01 14.03
N ALA A 121 -2.68 -1.95 13.77
CA ALA A 121 -4.02 -1.62 13.29
C ALA A 121 -4.81 -0.75 14.29
N LEU A 122 -4.72 -1.05 15.59
CA LEU A 122 -5.35 -0.27 16.65
C LEU A 122 -4.75 1.13 16.78
N LEU A 123 -3.43 1.24 16.70
CA LEU A 123 -2.73 2.52 16.78
C LEU A 123 -3.01 3.40 15.55
N ALA A 124 -3.06 2.80 14.36
CA ALA A 124 -3.40 3.51 13.12
C ALA A 124 -4.86 4.00 13.13
N GLU A 125 -5.79 3.18 13.63
CA GLU A 125 -7.19 3.58 13.82
C GLU A 125 -7.28 4.79 14.76
N LYS A 126 -6.65 4.69 15.94
CA LYS A 126 -6.60 5.80 16.88
C LYS A 126 -6.04 7.07 16.24
N LEU A 127 -4.93 6.98 15.51
CA LEU A 127 -4.29 8.11 14.84
C LEU A 127 -5.22 8.78 13.82
N LEU A 128 -5.93 7.99 13.01
CA LEU A 128 -6.90 8.50 12.05
C LEU A 128 -8.09 9.20 12.72
N LEU A 129 -8.66 8.58 13.76
CA LEU A 129 -9.79 9.14 14.51
C LEU A 129 -9.40 10.44 15.21
N ASP A 130 -8.23 10.48 15.85
CA ASP A 130 -7.70 11.69 16.50
C ASP A 130 -7.46 12.82 15.49
N THR A 131 -7.22 12.50 14.22
CA THR A 131 -7.05 13.47 13.14
C THR A 131 -8.40 13.90 12.50
N GLY A 132 -9.50 13.26 12.88
CA GLY A 132 -10.85 13.59 12.41
C GLY A 132 -11.24 12.91 11.10
N VAL A 133 -10.62 11.80 10.74
CA VAL A 133 -11.01 10.97 9.59
C VAL A 133 -12.26 10.16 9.93
N ASP A 134 -13.27 10.21 9.08
CA ASP A 134 -14.40 9.28 9.15
C ASP A 134 -13.98 7.92 8.57
N ILE A 135 -13.98 6.86 9.39
CA ILE A 135 -13.65 5.49 8.94
C ILE A 135 -14.94 4.69 8.76
N LEU A 136 -15.10 4.08 7.59
CA LEU A 136 -16.21 3.18 7.29
C LEU A 136 -15.68 1.77 7.01
N TYR A 137 -15.69 0.93 8.03
CA TYR A 137 -15.34 -0.49 7.96
C TYR A 137 -16.43 -1.33 7.32
N GLY A 138 -16.06 -2.54 6.87
CA GLY A 138 -16.96 -3.49 6.24
C GLY A 138 -17.70 -2.88 5.04
N THR A 139 -17.08 -1.91 4.38
CA THR A 139 -17.66 -1.10 3.32
C THR A 139 -16.88 -1.29 2.03
N TYR A 140 -17.51 -2.01 1.09
CA TYR A 140 -16.96 -2.22 -0.25
C TYR A 140 -17.31 -1.03 -1.13
N VAL A 141 -16.30 -0.47 -1.80
CA VAL A 141 -16.57 0.40 -2.95
C VAL A 141 -16.86 -0.50 -4.14
N THR A 142 -18.04 -0.36 -4.72
CA THR A 142 -18.54 -1.24 -5.78
C THR A 142 -18.75 -0.54 -7.11
N GLY A 143 -18.44 0.76 -7.17
CA GLY A 143 -18.53 1.55 -8.39
C GLY A 143 -18.40 3.03 -8.13
N VAL A 144 -18.48 3.79 -9.21
CA VAL A 144 -18.45 5.25 -9.20
C VAL A 144 -19.57 5.80 -10.08
N ASN A 145 -20.01 7.01 -9.79
CA ASN A 145 -20.85 7.79 -10.70
C ASN A 145 -20.03 8.96 -11.24
N MET A 146 -19.94 9.05 -12.55
CA MET A 146 -19.13 10.03 -13.26
C MET A 146 -19.95 11.24 -13.69
N SER A 147 -19.35 12.42 -13.66
CA SER A 147 -19.81 13.64 -14.29
C SER A 147 -18.74 14.15 -15.24
N GLY A 148 -18.89 13.86 -16.53
CA GLY A 148 -17.81 14.06 -17.52
C GLY A 148 -16.60 13.18 -17.17
N ASN A 149 -15.44 13.80 -16.99
CA ASN A 149 -14.19 13.14 -16.61
C ASN A 149 -13.88 13.25 -15.11
N LYS A 150 -14.89 13.52 -14.27
CA LYS A 150 -14.76 13.55 -12.80
C LYS A 150 -15.65 12.51 -12.15
N ILE A 151 -15.16 11.89 -11.10
CA ILE A 151 -15.97 11.09 -10.17
C ILE A 151 -16.77 12.07 -9.31
N GLU A 152 -18.10 11.99 -9.38
CA GLU A 152 -19.00 12.80 -8.54
C GLU A 152 -19.41 12.04 -7.28
N HIS A 153 -19.61 10.72 -7.40
CA HIS A 153 -20.01 9.90 -6.27
C HIS A 153 -19.23 8.58 -6.24
N ILE A 154 -18.84 8.17 -5.03
CA ILE A 154 -18.41 6.82 -4.71
C ILE A 154 -19.64 6.00 -4.33
N ILE A 155 -19.80 4.83 -4.95
CA ILE A 155 -20.88 3.89 -4.66
C ILE A 155 -20.33 2.77 -3.79
N THR A 156 -21.01 2.51 -2.69
CA THR A 156 -20.58 1.51 -1.70
C THR A 156 -21.69 0.53 -1.37
N GLU A 157 -21.29 -0.64 -0.89
CA GLU A 157 -22.18 -1.61 -0.24
C GLU A 157 -21.60 -2.06 1.10
N ASN A 158 -22.46 -2.10 2.11
CA ASN A 158 -22.13 -2.56 3.45
C ASN A 158 -23.36 -3.17 4.12
N LYS A 159 -23.29 -3.39 5.44
CA LYS A 159 -24.42 -3.97 6.22
C LYS A 159 -25.72 -3.18 6.10
N SER A 160 -25.68 -1.88 5.78
CA SER A 160 -26.86 -1.04 5.59
C SER A 160 -27.38 -1.05 4.14
N GLY A 161 -26.76 -1.82 3.25
CA GLY A 161 -27.07 -1.89 1.84
C GLY A 161 -26.26 -0.88 1.00
N ARG A 162 -26.78 -0.60 -0.20
CA ARG A 162 -26.15 0.27 -1.21
C ARG A 162 -26.34 1.74 -0.86
N ALA A 163 -25.23 2.50 -0.93
CA ALA A 163 -25.20 3.93 -0.68
C ALA A 163 -24.23 4.65 -1.63
N ALA A 164 -24.41 5.95 -1.76
CA ALA A 164 -23.49 6.83 -2.48
C ALA A 164 -22.98 7.95 -1.58
N TYR A 165 -21.75 8.36 -1.82
CA TYR A 165 -21.11 9.49 -1.14
C TYR A 165 -20.62 10.47 -2.20
N LYS A 166 -21.07 11.74 -2.09
CA LYS A 166 -20.61 12.80 -2.97
C LYS A 166 -19.18 13.20 -2.58
N VAL A 167 -18.32 13.37 -3.56
CA VAL A 167 -16.88 13.62 -3.33
C VAL A 167 -16.34 14.70 -4.27
N LYS A 168 -15.31 15.44 -3.82
CA LYS A 168 -14.57 16.36 -4.70
C LYS A 168 -13.38 15.67 -5.33
N THR A 169 -12.62 14.90 -4.52
CA THR A 169 -11.45 14.13 -4.95
C THR A 169 -11.47 12.72 -4.39
N VAL A 170 -10.81 11.81 -5.11
CA VAL A 170 -10.73 10.40 -4.76
C VAL A 170 -9.28 9.94 -4.78
N VAL A 171 -8.87 9.25 -3.71
CA VAL A 171 -7.60 8.53 -3.66
C VAL A 171 -7.88 7.04 -3.79
N ASP A 172 -7.42 6.43 -4.88
CA ASP A 172 -7.44 4.97 -5.04
C ASP A 172 -6.22 4.36 -4.32
N ALA A 173 -6.47 3.85 -3.12
CA ALA A 173 -5.53 3.10 -2.29
C ALA A 173 -6.01 1.63 -2.11
N SER A 174 -6.86 1.14 -3.01
CA SER A 174 -7.45 -0.21 -2.96
C SER A 174 -6.41 -1.32 -3.03
N GLY A 175 -5.23 -1.00 -3.58
CA GLY A 175 -4.13 -1.91 -3.82
C GLY A 175 -4.28 -2.70 -5.13
N ASP A 176 -5.46 -2.64 -5.72
CA ASP A 176 -5.83 -3.37 -6.93
C ASP A 176 -6.33 -2.40 -8.05
N CYS A 177 -6.18 -1.07 -7.81
CA CYS A 177 -6.58 -0.01 -8.73
C CYS A 177 -8.07 -0.11 -9.15
N ASP A 178 -8.93 -0.47 -8.18
CA ASP A 178 -10.32 -0.78 -8.43
C ASP A 178 -11.13 0.47 -8.80
N ILE A 179 -10.82 1.62 -8.17
CA ILE A 179 -11.56 2.86 -8.44
C ILE A 179 -11.25 3.40 -9.84
N ALA A 180 -9.98 3.34 -10.23
CA ALA A 180 -9.58 3.69 -11.59
C ALA A 180 -10.28 2.78 -12.62
N HIS A 181 -10.36 1.48 -12.34
CA HIS A 181 -11.09 0.54 -13.18
C HIS A 181 -12.59 0.87 -13.27
N PHE A 182 -13.25 1.16 -12.14
CA PHE A 182 -14.68 1.53 -12.13
C PHE A 182 -14.94 2.86 -12.85
N ALA A 183 -13.97 3.77 -12.85
CA ALA A 183 -14.04 5.04 -13.55
C ALA A 183 -13.64 4.95 -15.04
N ASN A 184 -13.32 3.75 -15.54
CA ASN A 184 -12.79 3.50 -16.88
C ASN A 184 -11.50 4.31 -17.19
N ALA A 185 -10.70 4.63 -16.16
CA ALA A 185 -9.35 5.15 -16.37
C ALA A 185 -8.44 4.07 -16.99
N PRO A 186 -7.43 4.45 -17.79
CA PRO A 186 -6.47 3.50 -18.33
C PRO A 186 -5.73 2.76 -17.22
N THR A 187 -5.65 1.44 -17.29
CA THR A 187 -4.96 0.59 -16.32
C THR A 187 -4.19 -0.53 -16.99
N ASP A 188 -3.09 -0.96 -16.37
CA ASP A 188 -2.32 -2.14 -16.77
C ASP A 188 -2.41 -3.23 -15.71
N THR A 189 -2.30 -4.48 -16.12
CA THR A 189 -2.33 -5.65 -15.24
C THR A 189 -0.96 -6.32 -15.17
N PHE A 190 -0.67 -6.97 -14.02
CA PHE A 190 0.54 -7.77 -13.85
C PHE A 190 0.45 -9.04 -14.70
N LYS A 191 1.23 -9.09 -15.78
CA LYS A 191 1.12 -10.12 -16.81
C LYS A 191 1.56 -11.50 -16.34
N GLN A 192 2.62 -11.55 -15.55
CA GLN A 192 3.17 -12.80 -15.03
C GLN A 192 2.21 -13.52 -14.08
N GLY A 193 1.37 -12.77 -13.34
CA GLY A 193 0.55 -13.29 -12.24
C GLY A 193 1.34 -13.63 -11.00
N ASN A 194 0.67 -13.77 -9.87
CA ASN A 194 1.25 -13.95 -8.55
C ASN A 194 1.40 -15.41 -8.18
N VAL A 195 2.45 -15.75 -7.42
CA VAL A 195 2.62 -17.07 -6.80
C VAL A 195 1.77 -17.19 -5.55
N LEU A 196 1.51 -18.44 -5.12
CA LEU A 196 0.81 -18.72 -3.87
C LEU A 196 1.70 -18.37 -2.67
N ALA A 197 1.18 -17.58 -1.75
CA ALA A 197 1.74 -17.37 -0.42
C ALA A 197 0.74 -17.82 0.66
N ALA A 198 1.27 -18.32 1.78
CA ALA A 198 0.47 -18.81 2.91
C ALA A 198 1.20 -18.53 4.23
N TRP A 199 1.24 -17.25 4.63
CA TRP A 199 1.91 -16.83 5.86
C TRP A 199 0.96 -16.93 7.05
N TYR A 200 1.49 -17.34 8.19
CA TYR A 200 0.73 -17.43 9.43
C TYR A 200 1.62 -17.25 10.66
N TYR A 201 1.05 -16.80 11.76
CA TYR A 201 1.72 -16.81 13.06
C TYR A 201 1.36 -18.06 13.85
N SER A 202 2.35 -18.61 14.51
CA SER A 202 2.19 -19.72 15.46
C SER A 202 2.88 -19.42 16.77
N VAL A 203 2.47 -20.14 17.81
CA VAL A 203 3.15 -20.20 19.10
C VAL A 203 3.40 -21.66 19.48
N GLY A 204 4.57 -21.94 20.00
CA GLY A 204 5.02 -23.25 20.44
C GLY A 204 6.17 -23.11 21.43
N ARG A 205 7.03 -24.13 21.53
CA ARG A 205 8.19 -24.13 22.47
C ARG A 205 9.14 -22.97 22.22
N ASP A 206 9.34 -22.58 20.96
CA ASP A 206 10.23 -21.50 20.55
C ASP A 206 9.56 -20.12 20.61
N GLY A 207 8.37 -20.02 21.21
CA GLY A 207 7.62 -18.79 21.33
C GLY A 207 6.78 -18.43 20.10
N TYR A 208 6.53 -17.13 19.93
CA TYR A 208 5.72 -16.55 18.85
C TYR A 208 6.55 -16.36 17.58
N LYS A 209 6.08 -16.89 16.45
CA LYS A 209 6.84 -16.88 15.20
C LYS A 209 5.96 -16.68 13.97
N LEU A 210 6.44 -15.85 13.04
CA LEU A 210 5.91 -15.78 11.67
C LEU A 210 6.47 -16.94 10.82
N ASN A 211 5.57 -17.68 10.20
CA ASN A 211 5.90 -18.74 9.24
C ASN A 211 5.59 -18.25 7.82
N ASN A 212 6.61 -18.12 7.01
CA ASN A 212 6.52 -17.62 5.64
C ASN A 212 6.51 -18.79 4.66
N LEU A 213 5.32 -19.20 4.19
CA LEU A 213 5.19 -20.21 3.14
C LEU A 213 4.96 -19.48 1.81
N GLY A 214 5.84 -19.73 0.84
CA GLY A 214 5.89 -18.95 -0.39
C GLY A 214 6.33 -17.50 -0.13
N TYR A 215 6.97 -16.92 -1.12
CA TYR A 215 7.48 -15.55 -1.03
C TYR A 215 6.68 -14.63 -1.95
N ALA A 216 6.92 -13.34 -1.83
CA ALA A 216 6.44 -12.37 -2.79
C ALA A 216 6.97 -12.72 -4.18
N ASP A 217 6.13 -12.58 -5.18
CA ASP A 217 6.54 -12.81 -6.55
C ASP A 217 7.55 -11.75 -7.00
N THR A 218 8.63 -12.19 -7.60
CA THR A 218 9.59 -11.34 -8.29
C THR A 218 9.35 -11.51 -9.79
N PRO A 219 9.41 -10.45 -10.61
CA PRO A 219 9.33 -10.58 -12.06
C PRO A 219 10.29 -11.65 -12.59
N ASP A 220 9.82 -12.50 -13.53
CA ASP A 220 10.61 -13.65 -14.00
C ASP A 220 11.94 -13.24 -14.62
N GLU A 221 12.02 -12.04 -15.21
CA GLU A 221 13.23 -11.45 -15.77
C GLU A 221 14.29 -11.08 -14.74
N GLU A 222 13.90 -10.93 -13.47
CA GLU A 222 14.83 -10.65 -12.36
C GLU A 222 15.25 -11.90 -11.60
N LYS A 223 14.73 -13.08 -11.95
CA LYS A 223 15.05 -14.32 -11.25
C LYS A 223 16.46 -14.79 -11.58
N THR A 224 17.15 -15.21 -10.52
CA THR A 224 18.46 -15.87 -10.60
C THR A 224 18.39 -17.19 -9.84
N ASP A 225 19.36 -18.06 -10.02
CA ASP A 225 19.47 -19.34 -9.28
C ASP A 225 19.48 -19.13 -7.75
N GLU A 226 19.94 -17.98 -7.30
CA GLU A 226 20.01 -17.64 -5.87
C GLU A 226 18.66 -17.17 -5.30
N ASN A 227 17.79 -16.57 -6.11
CA ASN A 227 16.51 -16.02 -5.70
C ASN A 227 15.29 -16.75 -6.30
N ASP A 228 15.51 -17.84 -7.03
CA ASP A 228 14.43 -18.66 -7.61
C ASP A 228 13.83 -19.59 -6.56
N PHE A 229 12.82 -19.10 -5.86
CA PHE A 229 12.08 -19.90 -4.89
C PHE A 229 11.14 -20.86 -5.57
N LYS A 230 11.21 -22.13 -5.16
CA LYS A 230 10.26 -23.14 -5.63
C LYS A 230 8.83 -22.75 -5.21
N PRO A 231 7.91 -22.55 -6.15
CA PRO A 231 6.55 -22.15 -5.83
C PRO A 231 5.82 -23.28 -5.09
N LEU A 232 4.91 -22.93 -4.17
CA LEU A 232 4.05 -23.90 -3.47
C LEU A 232 3.13 -24.67 -4.42
N VAL A 233 2.72 -24.03 -5.50
CA VAL A 233 1.92 -24.59 -6.60
C VAL A 233 2.39 -23.99 -7.93
N ASN A 234 2.28 -24.74 -9.02
CA ASN A 234 2.70 -24.27 -10.35
C ASN A 234 1.75 -23.23 -10.98
N ARG A 235 0.54 -23.05 -10.39
CA ARG A 235 -0.45 -22.09 -10.88
C ARG A 235 -0.10 -20.68 -10.42
N ARG A 236 -0.27 -19.71 -11.33
CA ARG A 236 -0.23 -18.28 -11.07
C ARG A 236 -1.63 -17.72 -10.94
N PHE A 237 -1.76 -16.58 -10.25
CA PHE A 237 -3.03 -15.94 -9.92
C PHE A 237 -3.01 -14.48 -10.37
N SER A 238 -4.06 -14.04 -11.05
CA SER A 238 -4.21 -12.63 -11.46
C SER A 238 -4.51 -11.74 -10.25
N GLY A 239 -5.28 -12.27 -9.30
CA GLY A 239 -5.77 -11.53 -8.15
C GLY A 239 -6.94 -10.58 -8.45
N LEU A 240 -7.55 -10.70 -9.63
CA LEU A 240 -8.61 -9.80 -10.12
C LEU A 240 -9.97 -10.51 -10.32
N ASP A 241 -10.02 -11.81 -10.09
CA ASP A 241 -11.22 -12.62 -10.20
C ASP A 241 -11.62 -13.22 -8.85
N GLY A 242 -12.90 -13.11 -8.48
CA GLY A 242 -13.39 -13.52 -7.16
C GLY A 242 -13.37 -15.04 -6.93
N GLU A 243 -13.63 -15.86 -7.95
CA GLU A 243 -13.57 -17.31 -7.85
C GLU A 243 -12.10 -17.76 -7.76
N GLU A 244 -11.22 -17.13 -8.54
CA GLU A 244 -9.77 -17.37 -8.47
C GLU A 244 -9.22 -17.04 -7.08
N LEU A 245 -9.59 -15.89 -6.49
CA LEU A 245 -9.17 -15.47 -5.14
C LEU A 245 -9.67 -16.44 -4.07
N SER A 246 -10.91 -16.92 -4.20
CA SER A 246 -11.48 -17.92 -3.29
C SER A 246 -10.70 -19.25 -3.38
N PHE A 247 -10.40 -19.69 -4.58
CA PHE A 247 -9.60 -20.89 -4.82
C PHE A 247 -8.17 -20.74 -4.28
N GLN A 248 -7.53 -19.61 -4.55
CA GLN A 248 -6.18 -19.31 -4.04
C GLN A 248 -6.15 -19.31 -2.50
N THR A 249 -7.17 -18.72 -1.86
CA THR A 249 -7.31 -18.72 -0.39
C THR A 249 -7.41 -20.14 0.17
N CYS A 250 -8.24 -21.01 -0.44
CA CYS A 250 -8.34 -22.40 -0.03
C CYS A 250 -7.01 -23.16 -0.19
N LEU A 251 -6.25 -22.89 -1.25
CA LEU A 251 -4.91 -23.48 -1.41
C LEU A 251 -3.93 -22.98 -0.36
N SER A 252 -3.97 -21.68 -0.02
CA SER A 252 -3.15 -21.11 1.07
C SER A 252 -3.45 -21.79 2.40
N HIS A 253 -4.73 -21.94 2.74
CA HIS A 253 -5.15 -22.62 3.97
C HIS A 253 -4.70 -24.08 4.00
N LYS A 254 -4.78 -24.79 2.86
CA LYS A 254 -4.30 -26.17 2.74
C LYS A 254 -2.78 -26.26 2.94
N ALA A 255 -2.01 -25.35 2.35
CA ALA A 255 -0.55 -25.32 2.51
C ALA A 255 -0.18 -25.05 3.98
N LEU A 256 -0.83 -24.07 4.61
CA LEU A 256 -0.67 -23.74 6.03
C LEU A 256 -0.99 -24.94 6.93
N TYR A 257 -2.11 -25.61 6.71
CA TYR A 257 -2.52 -26.78 7.49
C TYR A 257 -1.50 -27.91 7.39
N ASN A 258 -0.98 -28.18 6.19
CA ASN A 258 0.05 -29.20 5.97
C ASN A 258 1.35 -28.85 6.71
N ASP A 259 1.82 -27.62 6.60
CA ASP A 259 3.04 -27.14 7.28
C ASP A 259 2.89 -27.23 8.80
N LEU A 260 1.75 -26.77 9.35
CA LEU A 260 1.45 -26.87 10.76
C LEU A 260 1.44 -28.33 11.24
N THR A 261 0.81 -29.22 10.48
CA THR A 261 0.72 -30.65 10.82
C THR A 261 2.10 -31.31 10.83
N GLU A 262 2.96 -30.96 9.88
CA GLU A 262 4.34 -31.49 9.81
C GLU A 262 5.16 -30.99 11.02
N LYS A 263 5.11 -29.68 11.31
CA LYS A 263 5.82 -29.07 12.44
C LYS A 263 5.36 -29.60 13.80
N LYS A 264 4.09 -29.96 13.94
CA LYS A 264 3.54 -30.57 15.16
C LYS A 264 4.12 -31.93 15.47
N LYS A 265 4.75 -32.64 14.53
CA LYS A 265 5.46 -33.89 14.82
C LYS A 265 6.68 -33.67 15.71
N SER A 266 7.35 -32.54 15.56
CA SER A 266 8.50 -32.14 16.39
C SER A 266 8.11 -31.31 17.62
N ASP A 267 7.07 -30.49 17.50
CA ASP A 267 6.52 -29.70 18.59
C ASP A 267 4.99 -29.89 18.70
N PRO A 268 4.51 -30.86 19.51
CA PRO A 268 3.07 -31.07 19.68
C PRO A 268 2.31 -29.89 20.30
N SER A 269 3.00 -28.96 20.99
CA SER A 269 2.41 -27.76 21.58
C SER A 269 2.15 -26.64 20.55
N LEU A 270 2.70 -26.75 19.34
CA LEU A 270 2.56 -25.73 18.30
C LEU A 270 1.10 -25.52 17.90
N ILE A 271 0.62 -24.28 17.96
CA ILE A 271 -0.73 -23.89 17.51
C ILE A 271 -0.65 -22.65 16.62
N PRO A 272 -1.54 -22.50 15.64
CA PRO A 272 -1.65 -21.26 14.90
C PRO A 272 -2.28 -20.18 15.81
N VAL A 273 -1.77 -18.95 15.71
CA VAL A 273 -2.31 -17.79 16.44
C VAL A 273 -3.19 -16.96 15.53
N THR A 274 -2.72 -16.69 14.31
CA THR A 274 -3.49 -16.00 13.30
C THR A 274 -3.07 -16.44 11.90
N ILE A 275 -4.01 -16.41 10.98
CA ILE A 275 -3.84 -16.66 9.55
C ILE A 275 -4.23 -15.41 8.78
N ALA A 276 -3.74 -15.28 7.54
CA ALA A 276 -4.14 -14.18 6.69
C ALA A 276 -5.66 -14.22 6.42
N THR A 277 -6.33 -13.09 6.62
CA THR A 277 -7.78 -12.92 6.39
C THR A 277 -8.09 -12.21 5.06
N THR A 278 -7.05 -11.91 4.29
CA THR A 278 -7.13 -11.43 2.91
C THR A 278 -6.10 -12.17 2.06
N PRO A 279 -6.38 -12.44 0.78
CA PRO A 279 -5.41 -13.08 -0.11
C PRO A 279 -4.10 -12.31 -0.16
N GLN A 280 -2.99 -13.03 -0.08
CA GLN A 280 -1.64 -12.45 -0.09
C GLN A 280 -1.15 -12.16 -1.52
N ILE A 281 -1.94 -11.45 -2.30
CA ILE A 281 -1.64 -11.03 -3.66
C ILE A 281 -0.87 -9.71 -3.63
N ARG A 282 0.20 -9.60 -4.41
CA ARG A 282 1.12 -8.47 -4.36
C ARG A 282 0.93 -7.47 -5.51
N MET A 283 0.77 -7.95 -6.72
CA MET A 283 0.67 -7.13 -7.93
C MET A 283 -0.53 -7.61 -8.75
N THR A 284 -1.41 -6.71 -9.12
CA THR A 284 -2.68 -7.04 -9.80
C THR A 284 -2.93 -6.08 -10.96
N ARG A 285 -3.32 -4.86 -10.64
CA ARG A 285 -3.61 -3.78 -11.56
C ARG A 285 -3.03 -2.47 -11.02
N LYS A 286 -2.57 -1.62 -11.92
CA LYS A 286 -2.03 -0.28 -11.66
C LYS A 286 -2.58 0.72 -12.67
N ILE A 287 -2.56 2.00 -12.32
CA ILE A 287 -2.93 3.07 -13.26
C ILE A 287 -1.90 3.13 -14.42
N ALA A 288 -2.36 3.37 -15.64
CA ALA A 288 -1.52 3.88 -16.70
C ALA A 288 -1.48 5.42 -16.57
N GLY A 289 -0.53 5.89 -15.77
CA GLY A 289 -0.38 7.30 -15.43
C GLY A 289 0.29 8.12 -16.54
N GLU A 290 0.40 9.43 -16.31
CA GLU A 290 1.05 10.35 -17.25
C GLU A 290 2.57 10.10 -17.36
N TYR A 291 3.15 9.43 -16.37
CA TYR A 291 4.53 8.96 -16.36
C TYR A 291 4.60 7.52 -15.85
N VAL A 292 5.55 6.75 -16.38
CA VAL A 292 5.84 5.38 -15.95
C VAL A 292 7.25 5.35 -15.36
N LEU A 293 7.39 5.31 -14.02
CA LEU A 293 8.70 5.24 -13.37
C LEU A 293 9.32 3.86 -13.57
N SER A 294 10.61 3.85 -13.95
CA SER A 294 11.40 2.65 -14.19
C SER A 294 12.49 2.46 -13.15
N GLU A 295 12.86 1.20 -12.89
CA GLU A 295 14.02 0.81 -12.08
C GLU A 295 15.37 1.29 -12.66
N MET A 296 15.39 1.66 -13.93
CA MET A 296 16.56 2.24 -14.59
C MET A 296 16.79 3.71 -14.27
N GLU A 297 15.87 4.33 -13.53
CA GLU A 297 15.92 5.76 -13.19
C GLU A 297 16.41 5.99 -11.76
N GLU A 298 17.25 5.08 -11.27
CA GLU A 298 17.96 5.26 -9.99
C GLU A 298 18.80 6.54 -10.01
N HIS A 299 18.78 7.29 -8.90
CA HIS A 299 19.52 8.55 -8.72
C HIS A 299 19.16 9.67 -9.71
N LYS A 300 18.05 9.52 -10.44
CA LYS A 300 17.58 10.52 -11.38
C LYS A 300 16.79 11.62 -10.67
N TYR A 301 17.19 12.87 -10.94
CA TYR A 301 16.47 14.04 -10.45
C TYR A 301 15.18 14.27 -11.25
N PHE A 302 14.08 14.47 -10.55
CA PHE A 302 12.79 14.88 -11.13
C PHE A 302 12.33 16.21 -10.53
N GLU A 303 12.18 17.24 -11.37
CA GLU A 303 11.68 18.56 -10.92
C GLU A 303 10.32 18.46 -10.20
N ILE A 304 9.51 17.49 -10.62
CA ILE A 304 8.15 17.24 -10.12
C ILE A 304 8.10 16.11 -9.07
N SER A 305 9.21 15.81 -8.40
CA SER A 305 9.24 14.79 -7.35
C SER A 305 8.24 15.12 -6.24
N CYS A 306 7.53 14.10 -5.77
CA CYS A 306 6.60 14.17 -4.63
C CYS A 306 7.02 13.30 -3.44
N GLY A 307 8.23 12.75 -3.48
CA GLY A 307 8.83 11.95 -2.43
C GLY A 307 9.94 11.06 -2.96
N MET A 308 10.59 10.34 -2.07
CA MET A 308 11.67 9.42 -2.42
C MET A 308 11.47 8.05 -1.80
N VAL A 309 11.99 7.04 -2.48
CA VAL A 309 11.98 5.65 -2.04
C VAL A 309 13.31 4.98 -2.30
N SER A 310 13.69 4.03 -1.44
CA SER A 310 14.87 3.20 -1.64
C SER A 310 14.52 1.85 -2.25
N ASN A 311 15.50 1.20 -2.87
CA ASN A 311 15.37 -0.16 -3.33
C ASN A 311 15.51 -1.14 -2.16
N TRP A 312 14.44 -1.84 -1.82
CA TRP A 312 14.46 -2.79 -0.70
C TRP A 312 15.29 -4.05 -0.97
N LYS A 313 15.58 -4.37 -2.25
CA LYS A 313 16.36 -5.54 -2.66
C LYS A 313 17.85 -5.25 -2.74
N LYS A 314 18.22 -4.04 -3.19
CA LYS A 314 19.60 -3.64 -3.45
C LYS A 314 19.98 -2.47 -2.55
N ARG A 315 21.24 -2.42 -2.10
CA ARG A 315 21.80 -1.28 -1.41
C ARG A 315 22.22 -0.21 -2.41
N GLY A 316 21.92 1.04 -2.11
CA GLY A 316 22.33 2.19 -2.88
C GLY A 316 21.22 2.85 -3.69
N PRO A 317 20.49 2.13 -4.57
CA PRO A 317 19.51 2.78 -5.43
C PRO A 317 18.41 3.53 -4.68
N VAL A 318 18.25 4.78 -5.05
CA VAL A 318 17.22 5.72 -4.58
C VAL A 318 16.45 6.22 -5.80
N TYR A 319 15.16 6.38 -5.64
CA TYR A 319 14.26 6.86 -6.70
C TYR A 319 13.47 8.06 -6.20
N GLU A 320 13.55 9.17 -6.91
CA GLU A 320 12.59 10.26 -6.76
C GLU A 320 11.29 9.86 -7.47
N VAL A 321 10.15 10.09 -6.86
CA VAL A 321 8.84 9.69 -7.38
C VAL A 321 8.19 10.87 -8.12
N PRO A 322 8.12 10.85 -9.47
CA PRO A 322 7.43 11.89 -10.22
C PRO A 322 5.93 11.90 -9.91
N PHE A 323 5.33 13.05 -9.69
CA PHE A 323 3.92 13.18 -9.35
C PHE A 323 2.99 12.57 -10.42
N GLU A 324 3.37 12.65 -11.69
CA GLU A 324 2.63 12.10 -12.82
C GLU A 324 2.51 10.57 -12.83
N THR A 325 3.25 9.87 -11.97
CA THR A 325 3.05 8.42 -11.75
C THR A 325 1.77 8.11 -10.98
N LEU A 326 1.16 9.11 -10.33
CA LEU A 326 0.05 8.91 -9.41
C LEU A 326 -1.33 9.10 -10.07
N TYR A 327 -1.44 9.72 -11.24
CA TYR A 327 -2.73 10.01 -11.86
C TYR A 327 -2.71 9.81 -13.38
N SER A 328 -3.90 9.78 -13.96
CA SER A 328 -4.13 9.86 -15.42
C SER A 328 -5.12 10.99 -15.71
N SER A 329 -4.86 11.74 -16.79
CA SER A 329 -5.72 12.81 -17.27
C SER A 329 -7.11 12.36 -17.73
N ALA A 330 -7.32 11.05 -17.88
CA ALA A 330 -8.62 10.48 -18.22
C ALA A 330 -9.67 10.72 -17.11
N VAL A 331 -9.26 10.75 -15.82
CA VAL A 331 -10.13 11.03 -14.68
C VAL A 331 -9.44 12.04 -13.76
N VAL A 332 -9.73 13.32 -13.97
CA VAL A 332 -8.92 14.43 -13.45
C VAL A 332 -8.95 14.61 -11.92
N ASN A 333 -9.94 14.06 -11.22
CA ASN A 333 -10.05 14.13 -9.76
C ASN A 333 -9.75 12.79 -9.06
N LEU A 334 -9.16 11.84 -9.79
CA LEU A 334 -8.71 10.55 -9.25
C LEU A 334 -7.19 10.52 -9.19
N ILE A 335 -6.64 10.17 -8.02
CA ILE A 335 -5.22 9.94 -7.80
C ILE A 335 -5.01 8.57 -7.17
N CYS A 336 -3.97 7.86 -7.60
CA CYS A 336 -3.65 6.52 -7.12
C CYS A 336 -2.47 6.56 -6.15
N ALA A 337 -2.43 5.63 -5.19
CA ALA A 337 -1.36 5.50 -4.23
C ALA A 337 -1.01 4.03 -3.95
N GLY A 338 0.17 3.79 -3.42
CA GLY A 338 0.63 2.46 -3.06
C GLY A 338 0.87 1.58 -4.27
N ARG A 339 0.30 0.38 -4.27
CA ARG A 339 0.47 -0.61 -5.36
C ARG A 339 -0.21 -0.20 -6.68
N CYS A 340 -1.02 0.85 -6.66
CA CYS A 340 -1.78 1.32 -7.82
C CYS A 340 -1.03 2.32 -8.71
N VAL A 341 0.19 2.73 -8.34
CA VAL A 341 0.97 3.75 -9.07
C VAL A 341 1.54 3.25 -10.40
N SER A 342 1.78 4.17 -11.33
CA SER A 342 2.26 3.88 -12.68
C SER A 342 3.78 3.65 -12.73
N VAL A 343 4.18 2.40 -12.88
CA VAL A 343 5.59 1.98 -12.87
C VAL A 343 5.81 0.80 -13.82
N THR A 344 7.06 0.49 -14.19
CA THR A 344 7.40 -0.79 -14.86
C THR A 344 7.13 -1.99 -13.96
N GLU A 345 7.12 -3.22 -14.49
CA GLU A 345 6.86 -4.41 -13.65
C GLU A 345 7.98 -4.62 -12.61
N THR A 346 9.24 -4.39 -12.98
CA THR A 346 10.38 -4.43 -12.07
C THR A 346 10.29 -3.36 -10.98
N MET A 347 9.99 -2.10 -11.38
CA MET A 347 9.80 -1.02 -10.41
C MET A 347 8.58 -1.25 -9.50
N TRP A 348 7.57 -1.96 -9.99
CA TRP A 348 6.39 -2.30 -9.18
C TRP A 348 6.73 -3.16 -7.96
N ASP A 349 7.63 -4.13 -8.12
CA ASP A 349 8.11 -4.94 -6.99
C ASP A 349 8.88 -4.09 -5.95
N ILE A 350 9.48 -2.98 -6.36
CA ILE A 350 10.12 -2.00 -5.45
C ILE A 350 9.05 -1.10 -4.79
N MET A 351 8.12 -0.56 -5.58
CA MET A 351 7.16 0.46 -5.12
C MET A 351 6.00 -0.08 -4.28
N ARG A 352 5.74 -1.38 -4.30
CA ARG A 352 4.62 -2.02 -3.57
C ARG A 352 4.85 -2.21 -2.08
N VAL A 353 6.06 -1.96 -1.59
CA VAL A 353 6.39 -2.19 -0.17
C VAL A 353 5.87 -1.07 0.72
N ILE A 354 5.76 -1.36 2.02
CA ILE A 354 5.09 -0.50 3.00
C ILE A 354 5.58 0.95 2.97
N PRO A 355 6.90 1.25 3.07
CA PRO A 355 7.35 2.64 3.06
C PRO A 355 7.01 3.37 1.76
N CYS A 356 7.16 2.72 0.61
CA CYS A 356 6.80 3.31 -0.69
C CYS A 356 5.29 3.58 -0.79
N CYS A 357 4.46 2.67 -0.24
CA CYS A 357 3.02 2.89 -0.17
C CYS A 357 2.68 4.11 0.70
N ALA A 358 3.38 4.32 1.81
CA ALA A 358 3.15 5.47 2.69
C ALA A 358 3.60 6.79 2.03
N VAL A 359 4.77 6.82 1.37
CA VAL A 359 5.27 7.99 0.62
C VAL A 359 4.26 8.42 -0.45
N THR A 360 3.84 7.50 -1.31
CA THR A 360 2.86 7.80 -2.38
C THR A 360 1.48 8.15 -1.82
N GLY A 361 1.10 7.55 -0.68
CA GLY A 361 -0.14 7.88 0.02
C GLY A 361 -0.13 9.30 0.57
N GLU A 362 0.95 9.73 1.21
CA GLU A 362 1.11 11.11 1.71
C GLU A 362 1.05 12.12 0.58
N ALA A 363 1.77 11.87 -0.52
CA ALA A 363 1.73 12.73 -1.70
C ALA A 363 0.32 12.83 -2.29
N ALA A 364 -0.37 11.70 -2.46
CA ALA A 364 -1.72 11.65 -3.00
C ALA A 364 -2.74 12.35 -2.10
N GLY A 365 -2.69 12.12 -0.79
CA GLY A 365 -3.58 12.78 0.18
C GLY A 365 -3.36 14.28 0.27
N THR A 366 -2.09 14.72 0.22
CA THR A 366 -1.72 16.15 0.18
C THR A 366 -2.26 16.80 -1.10
N ALA A 367 -2.06 16.18 -2.25
CA ALA A 367 -2.56 16.69 -3.53
C ALA A 367 -4.10 16.74 -3.57
N ALA A 368 -4.78 15.69 -3.07
CA ALA A 368 -6.24 15.61 -3.01
C ALA A 368 -6.87 16.71 -2.12
N ALA A 369 -6.11 17.20 -1.13
CA ALA A 369 -6.54 18.33 -0.32
C ALA A 369 -6.37 19.68 -1.02
N MET A 370 -5.58 19.76 -2.09
CA MET A 370 -5.23 21.05 -2.73
C MET A 370 -6.05 21.35 -3.98
N THR A 371 -6.45 20.34 -4.74
CA THR A 371 -7.15 20.53 -6.03
C THR A 371 -8.14 19.40 -6.30
N ASP A 372 -9.14 19.68 -7.13
CA ASP A 372 -10.07 18.70 -7.70
C ASP A 372 -9.79 18.41 -9.20
N ASP A 373 -8.61 18.84 -9.68
CA ASP A 373 -8.10 18.58 -11.04
C ASP A 373 -6.58 18.43 -10.97
N PHE A 374 -6.10 17.18 -10.93
CA PHE A 374 -4.68 16.88 -10.75
C PHE A 374 -3.83 17.29 -11.96
N THR A 375 -4.44 17.44 -13.13
CA THR A 375 -3.73 17.94 -14.34
C THR A 375 -3.34 19.42 -14.24
N LYS A 376 -3.91 20.14 -13.26
CA LYS A 376 -3.71 21.57 -13.02
C LYS A 376 -3.12 21.88 -11.65
N ILE A 377 -2.61 20.88 -10.96
CA ILE A 377 -2.04 21.09 -9.64
C ILE A 377 -0.84 22.03 -9.68
N ASP A 378 -0.75 22.91 -8.71
CA ASP A 378 0.47 23.69 -8.47
C ASP A 378 1.52 22.80 -7.79
N ILE A 379 2.43 22.25 -8.59
CA ILE A 379 3.48 21.33 -8.13
C ILE A 379 4.40 22.00 -7.10
N LYS A 380 4.73 23.27 -7.27
CA LYS A 380 5.61 24.00 -6.31
C LYS A 380 4.96 24.09 -4.96
N LYS A 381 3.67 24.44 -4.93
CA LYS A 381 2.90 24.52 -3.69
C LYS A 381 2.73 23.13 -3.04
N LEU A 382 2.53 22.06 -3.85
CA LEU A 382 2.51 20.69 -3.35
C LEU A 382 3.84 20.32 -2.68
N GLN A 383 4.95 20.58 -3.36
CA GLN A 383 6.29 20.33 -2.85
C GLN A 383 6.60 21.13 -1.58
N GLU A 384 6.23 22.40 -1.53
CA GLU A 384 6.37 23.21 -0.31
C GLU A 384 5.57 22.61 0.86
N THR A 385 4.34 22.16 0.60
CA THR A 385 3.50 21.53 1.62
C THR A 385 4.10 20.23 2.11
N LEU A 386 4.59 19.37 1.19
CA LEU A 386 5.24 18.11 1.54
C LEU A 386 6.53 18.35 2.35
N LYS A 387 7.37 19.31 1.95
CA LYS A 387 8.59 19.70 2.71
C LYS A 387 8.25 20.21 4.10
N ASN A 388 7.22 21.03 4.24
CA ASN A 388 6.76 21.52 5.55
C ASN A 388 6.24 20.39 6.46
N ASN A 389 5.78 19.29 5.89
CA ASN A 389 5.38 18.07 6.60
C ASN A 389 6.56 17.11 6.83
N GLY A 390 7.78 17.50 6.50
CA GLY A 390 8.99 16.72 6.73
C GLY A 390 9.34 15.74 5.62
N VAL A 391 8.68 15.78 4.45
CA VAL A 391 9.02 14.91 3.30
C VAL A 391 10.27 15.43 2.60
N MET A 392 11.23 14.55 2.34
CA MET A 392 12.34 14.82 1.43
C MET A 392 11.94 14.50 0.00
N LEU A 393 12.21 15.42 -0.92
CA LEU A 393 11.80 15.31 -2.33
C LEU A 393 12.93 14.92 -3.25
N HIS A 394 14.17 15.29 -2.91
CA HIS A 394 15.32 15.12 -3.79
C HIS A 394 16.49 14.53 -3.04
N GLU A 395 17.19 13.57 -3.67
CA GLU A 395 18.33 12.89 -3.09
C GLU A 395 19.48 13.87 -2.76
N LYS A 396 19.67 14.89 -3.57
CA LYS A 396 20.67 15.94 -3.32
C LYS A 396 20.45 16.72 -2.00
N ASP A 397 19.22 16.66 -1.45
CA ASP A 397 18.90 17.34 -0.20
C ASP A 397 19.27 16.49 1.04
N ILE A 398 19.66 15.21 0.84
CA ILE A 398 20.05 14.27 1.90
C ILE A 398 21.58 14.17 2.03
N ILE A 399 22.33 14.38 0.96
CA ILE A 399 23.77 14.14 0.85
C ILE A 399 24.57 15.43 1.07
#